data_fb337f7845c17f9c70c09d139c0f0d6e
#
_entry.id   fb337f7845c17f9c70c09d139c0f0d6e
#
_cell.length_a   1.000
_cell.length_b   1.000
_cell.length_c   1.000
_cell.angle_alpha   90.00
_cell.angle_beta   90.00
_cell.angle_gamma   90.00
#
_symmetry.space_group_name_H-M   'P 1'
#
loop_
_entity.id
_entity.type
_entity.pdbx_description
1 polymer ?
#
loop_
_entity_poly.entity_id
_entity_poly.type
_entity_poly.pdbx_seq_one_letter_code
_entity_poly.pdbx_strand_id
1 'polypeptide(L)'
;EAAIRASEAAVEEAKVLVEYSNIRAPFDAVVLTKSADIGDIVTPLGAAANAKAAVVTIADMNSLQVEVDVSESNISQVRAGQPCEIRLDAFPDLRFRGVVHMIVPTADRTKASVLVKVAFRVTDPRILPEMSAKVAFLSREIQPEEEKPLKTVPASAVVSRGGQSVVFLRDGERVAERPVRTGRRMDTMIEILEGLGEGDKVVANPGSDLKSGTRVKIPEK
;
A
#
# COMPACT_ATOMS: atom_id res chain seq x y z
N GLU A 1 -24.19 -22.30 58.04
CA GLU A 1 -23.55 -21.31 57.18
C GLU A 1 -22.38 -21.88 56.39
N ALA A 2 -21.43 -22.66 56.99
CA ALA A 2 -20.31 -23.26 56.26
C ALA A 2 -20.72 -24.23 55.20
N ALA A 3 -21.75 -25.06 55.42
CA ALA A 3 -22.28 -25.99 54.41
C ALA A 3 -22.97 -25.27 53.24
N ILE A 4 -23.63 -24.15 53.50
CA ILE A 4 -24.26 -23.33 52.46
C ILE A 4 -23.18 -22.73 51.56
N ARG A 5 -22.14 -22.14 52.14
CA ARG A 5 -21.00 -21.59 51.38
C ARG A 5 -20.28 -22.65 50.55
N ALA A 6 -20.12 -23.88 51.07
CA ALA A 6 -19.50 -24.95 50.34
C ALA A 6 -20.37 -25.39 49.11
N SER A 7 -21.69 -25.42 49.30
CA SER A 7 -22.61 -25.73 48.20
C SER A 7 -22.67 -24.64 47.14
N GLU A 8 -22.61 -23.35 47.56
CA GLU A 8 -22.53 -22.19 46.65
C GLU A 8 -21.22 -22.22 45.83
N ALA A 9 -20.09 -22.54 46.48
CA ALA A 9 -18.82 -22.71 45.76
C ALA A 9 -18.84 -23.84 44.76
N ALA A 10 -19.46 -24.99 45.10
CA ALA A 10 -19.61 -26.11 44.18
C ALA A 10 -20.51 -25.79 42.96
N VAL A 11 -21.56 -24.99 43.14
CA VAL A 11 -22.40 -24.50 42.07
C VAL A 11 -21.61 -23.53 41.14
N GLU A 12 -20.78 -22.66 41.73
CA GLU A 12 -19.98 -21.73 40.95
C GLU A 12 -18.89 -22.46 40.12
N GLU A 13 -18.24 -23.47 40.73
CA GLU A 13 -17.29 -24.33 40.03
C GLU A 13 -17.96 -25.05 38.84
N ALA A 14 -19.16 -25.59 39.05
CA ALA A 14 -19.91 -26.24 37.95
C ALA A 14 -20.28 -25.26 36.85
N LYS A 15 -20.64 -23.99 37.16
CA LYS A 15 -20.90 -22.97 36.14
C LYS A 15 -19.66 -22.65 35.34
N VAL A 16 -18.49 -22.52 35.98
CA VAL A 16 -17.24 -22.29 35.30
C VAL A 16 -16.88 -23.43 34.34
N LEU A 17 -17.10 -24.67 34.74
CA LEU A 17 -16.90 -25.84 33.87
C LEU A 17 -17.82 -25.81 32.64
N VAL A 18 -19.09 -25.41 32.82
CA VAL A 18 -20.03 -25.23 31.69
C VAL A 18 -19.58 -24.10 30.77
N GLU A 19 -19.09 -22.97 31.33
CA GLU A 19 -18.62 -21.86 30.52
C GLU A 19 -17.38 -22.25 29.73
N TYR A 20 -16.46 -23.03 30.26
CA TYR A 20 -15.29 -23.55 29.52
C TYR A 20 -15.68 -24.48 28.35
N SER A 21 -16.87 -25.07 28.37
CA SER A 21 -17.39 -25.86 27.25
C SER A 21 -17.89 -25.00 26.10
N ASN A 22 -18.07 -23.67 26.32
CA ASN A 22 -18.52 -22.72 25.33
C ASN A 22 -17.34 -21.90 24.81
N ILE A 23 -16.86 -22.19 23.61
CA ILE A 23 -15.78 -21.44 22.98
C ILE A 23 -16.37 -20.18 22.36
N ARG A 24 -16.01 -19.01 22.89
CA ARG A 24 -16.46 -17.69 22.45
C ARG A 24 -15.36 -16.89 21.82
N ALA A 25 -15.72 -16.02 20.86
CA ALA A 25 -14.80 -15.02 20.34
C ALA A 25 -14.51 -13.98 21.42
N PRO A 26 -13.23 -13.66 21.70
CA PRO A 26 -12.85 -12.67 22.72
C PRO A 26 -13.05 -11.22 22.28
N PHE A 27 -13.25 -10.97 20.97
CA PHE A 27 -13.49 -9.67 20.37
C PHE A 27 -14.31 -9.83 19.09
N ASP A 28 -14.81 -8.72 18.55
CA ASP A 28 -15.51 -8.68 17.27
C ASP A 28 -14.54 -8.99 16.13
N ALA A 29 -14.77 -10.07 15.42
CA ALA A 29 -13.84 -10.59 14.44
C ALA A 29 -14.52 -11.27 13.26
N VAL A 30 -13.78 -11.48 12.18
CA VAL A 30 -14.18 -12.29 11.04
C VAL A 30 -13.46 -13.63 11.12
N VAL A 31 -14.18 -14.73 10.88
CA VAL A 31 -13.59 -16.07 10.82
C VAL A 31 -12.86 -16.23 9.50
N LEU A 32 -11.55 -16.45 9.56
CA LEU A 32 -10.71 -16.69 8.39
C LEU A 32 -10.74 -18.15 7.97
N THR A 33 -10.50 -19.05 8.93
CA THR A 33 -10.47 -20.49 8.68
C THR A 33 -11.17 -21.25 9.80
N LYS A 34 -11.86 -22.31 9.43
CA LYS A 34 -12.39 -23.31 10.35
C LYS A 34 -11.41 -24.49 10.38
N SER A 35 -10.81 -24.74 11.54
CA SER A 35 -9.79 -25.78 11.71
C SER A 35 -10.31 -27.07 12.30
N ALA A 36 -11.42 -27.04 13.04
CA ALA A 36 -12.00 -28.22 13.67
C ALA A 36 -13.40 -28.50 13.19
N ASP A 37 -13.75 -29.77 13.08
CA ASP A 37 -15.07 -30.28 12.73
C ASP A 37 -15.73 -30.98 13.92
N ILE A 38 -17.04 -31.25 13.78
CA ILE A 38 -17.78 -31.96 14.80
C ILE A 38 -17.22 -33.39 14.96
N GLY A 39 -16.83 -33.76 16.18
CA GLY A 39 -16.18 -35.01 16.50
C GLY A 39 -14.66 -34.93 16.65
N ASP A 40 -14.06 -33.80 16.29
CA ASP A 40 -12.62 -33.59 16.51
C ASP A 40 -12.31 -33.33 17.98
N ILE A 41 -11.15 -33.80 18.42
CA ILE A 41 -10.63 -33.51 19.74
C ILE A 41 -9.80 -32.21 19.65
N VAL A 42 -10.23 -31.19 20.40
CA VAL A 42 -9.52 -29.93 20.53
C VAL A 42 -8.83 -29.86 21.89
N THR A 43 -7.52 -29.69 21.90
CA THR A 43 -6.76 -29.51 23.15
C THR A 43 -5.82 -28.31 23.01
N PRO A 44 -5.77 -27.40 24.02
CA PRO A 44 -4.85 -26.27 23.99
C PRO A 44 -3.37 -26.67 24.11
N LEU A 45 -3.12 -27.89 24.58
CA LEU A 45 -1.79 -28.45 24.74
C LEU A 45 -1.66 -29.63 23.75
N GLY A 46 -1.25 -29.37 22.53
CA GLY A 46 -1.17 -30.27 21.37
C GLY A 46 -0.38 -31.59 21.54
N ALA A 47 -0.63 -32.33 22.61
CA ALA A 47 0.08 -33.54 22.97
C ALA A 47 -0.57 -34.85 22.47
N ALA A 48 -1.76 -34.82 21.89
CA ALA A 48 -2.38 -36.03 21.34
C ALA A 48 -2.20 -36.08 19.81
N ALA A 49 -1.76 -37.22 19.30
CA ALA A 49 -1.80 -37.50 17.86
C ALA A 49 -3.25 -37.34 17.38
N ASN A 50 -3.51 -36.43 16.45
CA ASN A 50 -4.81 -36.01 15.91
C ASN A 50 -5.58 -34.94 16.70
N ALA A 51 -5.04 -34.35 17.77
CA ALA A 51 -5.68 -33.18 18.40
C ALA A 51 -5.42 -31.93 17.63
N LYS A 52 -6.46 -31.12 17.43
CA LYS A 52 -6.34 -29.78 16.81
C LYS A 52 -6.12 -28.73 17.88
N ALA A 53 -5.17 -27.82 17.62
CA ALA A 53 -4.82 -26.75 18.57
C ALA A 53 -5.80 -25.58 18.53
N ALA A 54 -6.57 -25.43 17.45
CA ALA A 54 -7.51 -24.33 17.25
C ALA A 54 -8.81 -24.83 16.63
N VAL A 55 -9.92 -24.22 17.00
CA VAL A 55 -11.25 -24.47 16.39
C VAL A 55 -11.40 -23.62 15.14
N VAL A 56 -11.13 -22.31 15.27
CA VAL A 56 -11.21 -21.31 14.20
C VAL A 56 -10.05 -20.35 14.32
N THR A 57 -9.64 -19.80 13.18
CA THR A 57 -8.76 -18.61 13.14
C THR A 57 -9.62 -17.39 12.87
N ILE A 58 -9.47 -16.37 13.70
CA ILE A 58 -10.24 -15.13 13.61
C ILE A 58 -9.30 -13.95 13.43
N ALA A 59 -9.76 -12.91 12.74
CA ALA A 59 -9.01 -11.66 12.59
C ALA A 59 -9.92 -10.45 12.84
N ASP A 60 -9.37 -9.44 13.51
CA ASP A 60 -9.95 -8.11 13.58
C ASP A 60 -9.60 -7.33 12.31
N MET A 61 -10.60 -7.08 11.48
CA MET A 61 -10.43 -6.37 10.21
C MET A 61 -10.14 -4.87 10.39
N ASN A 62 -10.38 -4.32 11.58
CA ASN A 62 -10.12 -2.90 11.87
C ASN A 62 -8.67 -2.63 12.28
N SER A 63 -7.95 -3.65 12.70
CA SER A 63 -6.56 -3.55 13.19
C SER A 63 -5.51 -4.03 12.18
N LEU A 64 -5.87 -4.16 10.90
CA LEU A 64 -4.96 -4.61 9.85
C LEU A 64 -3.73 -3.71 9.73
N GLN A 65 -2.56 -4.32 9.67
CA GLN A 65 -1.29 -3.66 9.47
C GLN A 65 -0.48 -4.38 8.39
N VAL A 66 0.38 -3.63 7.70
CA VAL A 66 1.34 -4.21 6.76
C VAL A 66 2.66 -4.44 7.49
N GLU A 67 3.17 -5.66 7.43
CA GLU A 67 4.49 -6.01 7.92
C GLU A 67 5.48 -5.95 6.77
N VAL A 68 6.50 -5.09 6.92
CA VAL A 68 7.48 -4.80 5.87
C VAL A 68 8.86 -5.13 6.37
N ASP A 69 9.57 -5.99 5.64
CA ASP A 69 10.98 -6.26 5.86
C ASP A 69 11.83 -5.15 5.22
N VAL A 70 12.45 -4.31 6.03
CA VAL A 70 13.34 -3.23 5.59
C VAL A 70 14.78 -3.64 5.79
N SER A 71 15.60 -3.54 4.75
CA SER A 71 17.04 -3.85 4.87
C SER A 71 17.71 -2.98 5.93
N GLU A 72 18.65 -3.55 6.69
CA GLU A 72 19.44 -2.85 7.71
C GLU A 72 20.15 -1.59 7.16
N SER A 73 20.55 -1.59 5.90
CA SER A 73 21.18 -0.44 5.26
C SER A 73 20.24 0.77 5.10
N ASN A 74 18.93 0.52 5.04
CA ASN A 74 17.90 1.55 4.78
C ASN A 74 17.10 1.94 6.02
N ILE A 75 17.20 1.18 7.11
CA ILE A 75 16.39 1.40 8.32
C ILE A 75 16.63 2.77 8.96
N SER A 76 17.84 3.34 8.79
CA SER A 76 18.16 4.67 9.30
C SER A 76 17.31 5.79 8.71
N GLN A 77 16.69 5.56 7.56
CA GLN A 77 15.81 6.51 6.88
C GLN A 77 14.34 6.37 7.30
N VAL A 78 13.99 5.31 8.04
CA VAL A 78 12.62 5.04 8.49
C VAL A 78 12.45 5.50 9.93
N ARG A 79 11.35 6.20 10.20
CA ARG A 79 11.02 6.71 11.54
C ARG A 79 9.58 6.38 11.89
N ALA A 80 9.31 6.15 13.17
CA ALA A 80 7.94 6.02 13.67
C ALA A 80 7.14 7.30 13.37
N GLY A 81 5.89 7.14 12.97
CA GLY A 81 5.03 8.26 12.54
C GLY A 81 5.28 8.76 11.11
N GLN A 82 6.26 8.21 10.40
CA GLN A 82 6.55 8.62 9.02
C GLN A 82 5.41 8.23 8.09
N PRO A 83 4.95 9.16 7.21
CA PRO A 83 3.93 8.84 6.22
C PRO A 83 4.47 7.88 5.18
N CYS A 84 3.62 6.99 4.69
CA CYS A 84 3.95 6.03 3.66
C CYS A 84 2.77 5.77 2.73
N GLU A 85 3.08 5.30 1.54
CA GLU A 85 2.13 4.86 0.54
C GLU A 85 2.18 3.33 0.48
N ILE A 86 1.03 2.69 0.61
CA ILE A 86 0.87 1.24 0.54
C ILE A 86 0.19 0.91 -0.79
N ARG A 87 0.77 -0.01 -1.53
CA ARG A 87 0.19 -0.56 -2.75
C ARG A 87 0.06 -2.07 -2.60
N LEU A 88 -1.15 -2.57 -2.73
CA LEU A 88 -1.45 -3.99 -2.71
C LEU A 88 -1.27 -4.57 -4.11
N ASP A 89 -0.68 -5.75 -4.21
CA ASP A 89 -0.50 -6.41 -5.52
C ASP A 89 -1.85 -6.82 -6.13
N ALA A 90 -2.87 -7.06 -5.29
CA ALA A 90 -4.24 -7.31 -5.74
C ALA A 90 -4.93 -6.08 -6.38
N PHE A 91 -4.48 -4.86 -6.03
CA PHE A 91 -5.06 -3.60 -6.50
C PHE A 91 -3.96 -2.64 -6.93
N PRO A 92 -3.29 -2.87 -8.07
CA PRO A 92 -2.09 -2.14 -8.49
C PRO A 92 -2.36 -0.65 -8.77
N ASP A 93 -3.59 -0.30 -9.13
CA ASP A 93 -4.01 1.07 -9.45
C ASP A 93 -4.42 1.88 -8.21
N LEU A 94 -4.63 1.20 -7.07
CA LEU A 94 -5.02 1.85 -5.83
C LEU A 94 -3.81 2.12 -4.94
N ARG A 95 -3.78 3.32 -4.36
CA ARG A 95 -2.76 3.75 -3.43
C ARG A 95 -3.42 4.03 -2.08
N PHE A 96 -3.00 3.31 -1.06
CA PHE A 96 -3.50 3.50 0.29
C PHE A 96 -2.49 4.31 1.09
N ARG A 97 -3.00 5.27 1.86
CA ARG A 97 -2.16 6.04 2.78
C ARG A 97 -1.94 5.25 4.05
N GLY A 98 -0.68 5.21 4.48
CA GLY A 98 -0.27 4.56 5.71
C GLY A 98 0.63 5.45 6.56
N VAL A 99 0.91 4.96 7.75
CA VAL A 99 1.86 5.57 8.68
C VAL A 99 2.67 4.47 9.35
N VAL A 100 3.96 4.70 9.52
CA VAL A 100 4.83 3.79 10.27
C VAL A 100 4.35 3.76 11.73
N HIS A 101 3.76 2.64 12.13
CA HIS A 101 3.26 2.45 13.48
C HIS A 101 4.40 2.12 14.45
N MET A 102 5.22 1.13 14.08
CA MET A 102 6.30 0.66 14.93
C MET A 102 7.44 0.04 14.11
N ILE A 103 8.66 0.26 14.57
CA ILE A 103 9.85 -0.47 14.12
C ILE A 103 10.14 -1.51 15.20
N VAL A 104 10.13 -2.79 14.82
CA VAL A 104 10.40 -3.87 15.77
C VAL A 104 11.90 -3.86 16.10
N PRO A 105 12.29 -3.76 17.40
CA PRO A 105 13.69 -3.60 17.77
C PRO A 105 14.46 -4.92 17.73
N THR A 106 14.28 -5.70 16.68
CA THR A 106 14.93 -6.99 16.45
C THR A 106 15.22 -7.14 14.96
N ALA A 107 16.47 -7.40 14.61
CA ALA A 107 16.85 -7.69 13.24
C ALA A 107 16.75 -9.19 12.98
N ASP A 108 16.21 -9.56 11.82
CA ASP A 108 16.29 -10.92 11.30
C ASP A 108 17.65 -11.12 10.61
N ARG A 109 18.52 -11.89 11.25
CA ARG A 109 19.87 -12.17 10.74
C ARG A 109 19.87 -12.96 9.44
N THR A 110 18.82 -13.74 9.19
CA THR A 110 18.71 -14.57 7.99
C THR A 110 18.43 -13.72 6.76
N LYS A 111 17.60 -12.68 6.95
CA LYS A 111 17.20 -11.76 5.88
C LYS A 111 18.01 -10.45 5.87
N ALA A 112 18.82 -10.17 6.89
CA ALA A 112 19.46 -8.88 7.13
C ALA A 112 18.47 -7.73 7.05
N SER A 113 17.31 -7.88 7.69
CA SER A 113 16.20 -6.94 7.67
C SER A 113 15.65 -6.68 9.06
N VAL A 114 14.99 -5.54 9.20
CA VAL A 114 14.25 -5.14 10.39
C VAL A 114 12.78 -5.05 10.01
N LEU A 115 11.92 -5.65 10.83
CA LEU A 115 10.48 -5.64 10.62
C LEU A 115 9.89 -4.27 11.00
N VAL A 116 9.20 -3.65 10.07
CA VAL A 116 8.47 -2.39 10.26
C VAL A 116 6.98 -2.65 10.10
N LYS A 117 6.20 -2.24 11.09
CA LYS A 117 4.73 -2.32 11.06
C LYS A 117 4.15 -1.00 10.60
N VAL A 118 3.33 -1.05 9.57
CA VAL A 118 2.70 0.09 8.93
C VAL A 118 1.19 -0.02 9.07
N ALA A 119 0.57 0.96 9.69
CA ALA A 119 -0.88 1.02 9.85
C ALA A 119 -1.52 1.76 8.66
N PHE A 120 -2.67 1.31 8.20
CA PHE A 120 -3.48 2.04 7.24
C PHE A 120 -4.12 3.26 7.93
N ARG A 121 -4.16 4.41 7.26
CA ARG A 121 -4.88 5.58 7.76
C ARG A 121 -6.39 5.49 7.55
N VAL A 122 -6.80 4.79 6.52
CA VAL A 122 -8.21 4.55 6.18
C VAL A 122 -8.36 3.06 5.91
N THR A 123 -9.26 2.42 6.61
CA THR A 123 -9.58 1.00 6.40
C THR A 123 -10.50 0.86 5.19
N ASP A 124 -10.15 -0.04 4.28
CA ASP A 124 -10.98 -0.38 3.12
C ASP A 124 -11.41 -1.86 3.26
N PRO A 125 -12.71 -2.19 3.14
CA PRO A 125 -13.21 -3.56 3.31
C PRO A 125 -12.67 -4.56 2.27
N ARG A 126 -12.03 -4.07 1.21
CA ARG A 126 -11.38 -4.91 0.18
C ARG A 126 -10.00 -5.41 0.61
N ILE A 127 -9.42 -4.82 1.65
CA ILE A 127 -8.12 -5.24 2.18
C ILE A 127 -8.33 -6.48 3.03
N LEU A 128 -7.71 -7.58 2.62
CA LEU A 128 -7.80 -8.84 3.32
C LEU A 128 -6.46 -9.19 3.99
N PRO A 129 -6.48 -9.93 5.10
CA PRO A 129 -5.27 -10.49 5.68
C PRO A 129 -4.46 -11.29 4.66
N GLU A 130 -3.14 -11.37 4.85
CA GLU A 130 -2.20 -12.13 4.02
C GLU A 130 -2.04 -11.64 2.56
N MET A 131 -2.61 -10.47 2.21
CA MET A 131 -2.33 -9.85 0.93
C MET A 131 -0.90 -9.34 0.85
N SER A 132 -0.25 -9.56 -0.30
CA SER A 132 1.06 -9.00 -0.60
C SER A 132 0.97 -7.49 -0.82
N ALA A 133 1.89 -6.75 -0.19
CA ALA A 133 1.93 -5.30 -0.24
C ALA A 133 3.33 -4.76 -0.50
N LYS A 134 3.41 -3.61 -1.16
CA LYS A 134 4.62 -2.80 -1.32
C LYS A 134 4.43 -1.48 -0.62
N VAL A 135 5.42 -1.06 0.13
CA VAL A 135 5.37 0.20 0.89
C VAL A 135 6.48 1.14 0.43
N ALA A 136 6.09 2.36 0.09
CA ALA A 136 7.02 3.45 -0.15
C ALA A 136 7.00 4.41 1.05
N PHE A 137 8.14 4.58 1.70
CA PHE A 137 8.30 5.53 2.81
C PHE A 137 8.51 6.93 2.25
N LEU A 138 7.70 7.88 2.69
CA LEU A 138 7.69 9.24 2.17
C LEU A 138 8.43 10.17 3.14
N SER A 139 9.21 11.10 2.62
CA SER A 139 9.89 12.12 3.43
C SER A 139 8.90 13.14 4.02
N ARG A 140 7.76 13.33 3.38
CA ARG A 140 6.64 14.18 3.82
C ARG A 140 5.31 13.62 3.34
N GLU A 141 4.24 14.09 3.94
CA GLU A 141 2.89 13.75 3.50
C GLU A 141 2.60 14.32 2.11
N ILE A 142 2.02 13.50 1.23
CA ILE A 142 1.58 13.94 -0.10
C ILE A 142 0.35 14.84 0.08
N GLN A 143 0.41 16.05 -0.47
CA GLN A 143 -0.72 16.96 -0.46
C GLN A 143 -1.79 16.50 -1.45
N PRO A 144 -3.08 16.76 -1.20
CA PRO A 144 -4.17 16.33 -2.09
C PRO A 144 -4.03 16.85 -3.54
N GLU A 145 -3.33 17.96 -3.71
CA GLU A 145 -3.05 18.57 -5.01
C GLU A 145 -2.00 17.78 -5.81
N GLU A 146 -1.13 17.05 -5.11
CA GLU A 146 -0.08 16.22 -5.70
C GLU A 146 -0.56 14.83 -6.11
N GLU A 147 -1.77 14.44 -5.73
CA GLU A 147 -2.40 13.17 -6.14
C GLU A 147 -2.92 13.20 -7.57
N LYS A 148 -3.12 14.39 -8.13
CA LYS A 148 -3.57 14.51 -9.52
C LYS A 148 -2.44 14.06 -10.45
N PRO A 149 -2.77 13.24 -11.48
CA PRO A 149 -1.78 12.84 -12.46
C PRO A 149 -1.20 14.11 -13.12
N LEU A 150 0.12 14.25 -13.01
CA LEU A 150 0.82 15.38 -13.62
C LEU A 150 0.98 15.13 -15.11
N LYS A 151 0.63 16.11 -15.92
CA LYS A 151 0.94 16.10 -17.35
C LYS A 151 2.43 16.40 -17.50
N THR A 152 3.20 15.43 -17.95
CA THR A 152 4.64 15.57 -18.08
C THR A 152 5.09 15.25 -19.51
N VAL A 153 6.13 15.95 -19.94
CA VAL A 153 6.82 15.65 -21.19
C VAL A 153 8.33 15.54 -20.93
N PRO A 154 9.08 14.81 -21.77
CA PRO A 154 10.54 14.81 -21.68
C PRO A 154 11.08 16.23 -21.72
N ALA A 155 12.07 16.54 -20.87
CA ALA A 155 12.68 17.87 -20.85
C ALA A 155 13.26 18.28 -22.20
N SER A 156 13.74 17.29 -22.97
CA SER A 156 14.24 17.49 -24.34
C SER A 156 13.16 17.85 -25.36
N ALA A 157 11.88 17.65 -25.06
CA ALA A 157 10.76 18.01 -25.94
C ALA A 157 10.38 19.50 -25.84
N VAL A 158 10.79 20.17 -24.77
CA VAL A 158 10.50 21.59 -24.54
C VAL A 158 11.64 22.44 -25.08
N VAL A 159 11.32 23.32 -26.02
CA VAL A 159 12.28 24.24 -26.65
C VAL A 159 11.90 25.67 -26.30
N SER A 160 12.90 26.54 -26.11
CA SER A 160 12.65 27.98 -25.91
C SER A 160 12.73 28.68 -27.25
N ARG A 161 11.66 29.36 -27.63
CA ARG A 161 11.60 30.24 -28.84
C ARG A 161 10.98 31.56 -28.49
N GLY A 162 11.67 32.63 -28.88
CA GLY A 162 11.20 34.00 -28.59
C GLY A 162 10.92 34.29 -27.10
N GLY A 163 11.64 33.61 -26.19
CA GLY A 163 11.42 33.74 -24.73
C GLY A 163 10.25 32.96 -24.17
N GLN A 164 9.58 32.16 -24.99
CA GLN A 164 8.47 31.27 -24.57
C GLN A 164 8.88 29.81 -24.70
N SER A 165 8.36 28.97 -23.78
CA SER A 165 8.49 27.52 -23.88
C SER A 165 7.45 26.98 -24.86
N VAL A 166 7.92 26.22 -25.85
CA VAL A 166 7.07 25.61 -26.88
C VAL A 166 7.36 24.13 -26.98
N VAL A 167 6.36 23.36 -27.40
CA VAL A 167 6.48 21.97 -27.77
C VAL A 167 5.94 21.75 -29.19
N PHE A 168 6.43 20.72 -29.87
CA PHE A 168 5.92 20.33 -31.17
C PHE A 168 4.97 19.15 -31.03
N LEU A 169 3.69 19.43 -31.29
CA LEU A 169 2.64 18.43 -31.33
C LEU A 169 2.58 17.79 -32.69
N ARG A 170 2.35 16.50 -32.70
CA ARG A 170 2.05 15.78 -33.91
C ARG A 170 0.59 15.98 -34.29
N ASP A 171 0.38 16.52 -35.49
CA ASP A 171 -0.93 16.64 -36.14
C ASP A 171 -0.88 15.86 -37.49
N GLY A 172 -1.36 14.62 -37.43
CA GLY A 172 -1.26 13.70 -38.58
C GLY A 172 0.21 13.38 -38.95
N GLU A 173 0.62 13.77 -40.19
CA GLU A 173 2.00 13.64 -40.68
C GLU A 173 2.83 14.92 -40.49
N ARG A 174 2.28 15.93 -39.89
CA ARG A 174 2.96 17.22 -39.65
C ARG A 174 3.09 17.54 -38.17
N VAL A 175 3.94 18.47 -37.85
CA VAL A 175 4.06 19.01 -36.49
C VAL A 175 3.51 20.43 -36.43
N ALA A 176 2.83 20.71 -35.32
CA ALA A 176 2.35 22.05 -34.97
C ALA A 176 3.11 22.55 -33.74
N GLU A 177 3.64 23.76 -33.83
CA GLU A 177 4.25 24.42 -32.69
C GLU A 177 3.15 24.93 -31.75
N ARG A 178 3.25 24.61 -30.46
CA ARG A 178 2.29 25.04 -29.46
C ARG A 178 3.01 25.62 -28.23
N PRO A 179 2.68 26.85 -27.83
CA PRO A 179 3.21 27.42 -26.60
C PRO A 179 2.65 26.66 -25.40
N VAL A 180 3.51 26.42 -24.41
CA VAL A 180 3.17 25.71 -23.19
C VAL A 180 3.68 26.47 -21.98
N ARG A 181 2.94 26.34 -20.89
CA ARG A 181 3.39 26.81 -19.58
C ARG A 181 3.97 25.63 -18.81
N THR A 182 5.25 25.72 -18.50
CA THR A 182 5.97 24.68 -17.77
C THR A 182 5.85 24.89 -16.26
N GLY A 183 5.78 23.79 -15.52
CA GLY A 183 5.82 23.75 -14.06
C GLY A 183 7.16 23.22 -13.53
N ARG A 184 7.10 22.30 -12.59
CA ARG A 184 8.27 21.70 -11.92
C ARG A 184 9.07 20.83 -12.89
N ARG A 185 10.38 20.90 -12.79
CA ARG A 185 11.29 19.99 -13.49
C ARG A 185 11.60 18.79 -12.56
N MET A 186 11.40 17.59 -13.09
CA MET A 186 11.62 16.33 -12.40
C MET A 186 12.61 15.50 -13.22
N ASP A 187 13.88 15.57 -12.87
CA ASP A 187 14.98 14.88 -13.56
C ASP A 187 14.89 15.02 -15.09
N THR A 188 14.44 14.00 -15.79
CA THR A 188 14.32 13.94 -17.27
C THR A 188 12.98 14.45 -17.80
N MET A 189 12.02 14.78 -16.93
CA MET A 189 10.67 15.20 -17.30
C MET A 189 10.37 16.62 -16.82
N ILE A 190 9.50 17.33 -17.54
CA ILE A 190 8.99 18.66 -17.15
C ILE A 190 7.47 18.57 -17.09
N GLU A 191 6.91 19.10 -16.01
CA GLU A 191 5.47 19.28 -15.83
C GLU A 191 4.94 20.34 -16.79
N ILE A 192 3.81 20.07 -17.42
CA ILE A 192 3.09 21.03 -18.25
C ILE A 192 1.79 21.44 -17.56
N LEU A 193 1.72 22.69 -17.18
CA LEU A 193 0.55 23.27 -16.52
C LEU A 193 -0.56 23.59 -17.52
N GLU A 194 -0.21 24.14 -18.68
CA GLU A 194 -1.15 24.56 -19.71
C GLU A 194 -0.58 24.31 -21.10
N GLY A 195 -1.45 24.10 -22.08
CA GLY A 195 -1.09 23.98 -23.52
C GLY A 195 -1.10 22.57 -24.07
N LEU A 196 -1.23 21.50 -23.25
CA LEU A 196 -1.31 20.11 -23.71
C LEU A 196 -2.56 19.41 -23.15
N GLY A 197 -3.17 18.58 -24.02
CA GLY A 197 -4.22 17.62 -23.66
C GLY A 197 -3.66 16.26 -23.26
N GLU A 198 -4.50 15.44 -22.63
CA GLU A 198 -4.17 14.03 -22.42
C GLU A 198 -4.14 13.29 -23.75
N GLY A 199 -3.10 12.48 -23.97
CA GLY A 199 -2.94 11.71 -25.22
C GLY A 199 -2.24 12.47 -26.34
N ASP A 200 -1.92 13.74 -26.18
CA ASP A 200 -1.16 14.52 -27.15
C ASP A 200 0.23 13.90 -27.38
N LYS A 201 0.59 13.70 -28.64
CA LYS A 201 1.90 13.13 -29.02
C LYS A 201 2.87 14.26 -29.33
N VAL A 202 3.93 14.35 -28.52
CA VAL A 202 4.96 15.39 -28.67
C VAL A 202 6.24 14.82 -29.29
N VAL A 203 6.97 15.65 -30.02
CA VAL A 203 8.29 15.30 -30.54
C VAL A 203 9.30 15.35 -29.38
N ALA A 204 9.91 14.21 -29.05
CA ALA A 204 10.79 14.09 -27.88
C ALA A 204 12.10 14.89 -27.99
N ASN A 205 12.68 14.99 -29.18
CA ASN A 205 13.91 15.71 -29.45
C ASN A 205 13.75 16.54 -30.72
N PRO A 206 13.11 17.72 -30.66
CA PRO A 206 12.97 18.58 -31.82
C PRO A 206 14.33 19.18 -32.18
N GLY A 207 14.75 19.00 -33.43
CA GLY A 207 15.94 19.68 -33.96
C GLY A 207 15.74 21.20 -34.00
N SER A 208 16.85 21.97 -33.97
CA SER A 208 16.83 23.44 -34.02
C SER A 208 16.05 23.99 -35.22
N ASP A 209 16.04 23.25 -36.32
CA ASP A 209 15.47 23.68 -37.62
C ASP A 209 13.99 23.25 -37.76
N LEU A 210 13.41 22.52 -36.81
CA LEU A 210 12.04 22.08 -36.84
C LEU A 210 11.08 23.27 -36.77
N LYS A 211 10.22 23.41 -37.79
CA LYS A 211 9.20 24.48 -37.86
C LYS A 211 7.79 23.87 -37.88
N SER A 212 6.82 24.68 -37.49
CA SER A 212 5.41 24.30 -37.65
C SER A 212 5.11 23.98 -39.11
N GLY A 213 4.38 22.86 -39.37
CA GLY A 213 4.07 22.38 -40.69
C GLY A 213 5.10 21.39 -41.29
N THR A 214 6.25 21.19 -40.63
CA THR A 214 7.24 20.22 -41.10
C THR A 214 6.66 18.79 -41.07
N ARG A 215 6.89 18.03 -42.15
CA ARG A 215 6.45 16.64 -42.22
C ARG A 215 7.41 15.73 -41.45
N VAL A 216 6.88 14.89 -40.63
CA VAL A 216 7.67 13.93 -39.80
C VAL A 216 7.35 12.50 -40.23
N LYS A 217 8.41 11.69 -40.39
CA LYS A 217 8.27 10.25 -40.52
C LYS A 217 8.34 9.59 -39.14
N ILE A 218 7.44 8.66 -38.88
CA ILE A 218 7.50 7.83 -37.69
C ILE A 218 8.38 6.65 -38.02
N PRO A 219 9.42 6.32 -37.27
CA PRO A 219 10.04 5.03 -37.38
C PRO A 219 8.99 3.99 -36.94
N GLU A 220 8.60 3.13 -37.85
CA GLU A 220 7.85 1.91 -37.50
C GLU A 220 8.73 1.07 -36.56
N LYS A 221 8.10 0.67 -35.44
CA LYS A 221 8.75 -0.11 -34.38
C LYS A 221 8.58 -1.58 -34.69
#